data_8b565edd75aaa31b4745393ffda1f1c2
#
_entry.id   8b565edd75aaa31b4745393ffda1f1c2
#
_cell.length_a   1.000
_cell.length_b   1.000
_cell.length_c   1.000
_cell.angle_alpha   90.00
_cell.angle_beta   90.00
_cell.angle_gamma   90.00
#
_symmetry.space_group_name_H-M   'P 1'
#
loop_
_entity.id
_entity.type
_entity.pdbx_description
1 polymer ?
#
loop_
_entity_poly.entity_id
_entity_poly.type
_entity_poly.pdbx_seq_one_letter_code
_entity_poly.pdbx_strand_id
1 'polypeptide(L)'
;MKKTCLALAAGLMLSFPAFAEITVTDVKGREVTVPDVPKRVVLGFYYEDYLAVAGPGAADRLVGLSLTTWKDWRPKQYELYEKALPQLAKLTDVGTTDDNTFSVEKVISTKPDLLILGAWNYDALGESVKQIEAAGIPVLTLDFNAQTVEKHVTSTLALGKIMGQEKRARELADTYKAAFADIDARIKKAGPTQKKVYVELAQKGASEVGNSYGNSMWGALITQLGGHNIAEGQVGNWGPLSPEYVLSQKPDLIFLAGSEWLNKPQSVQLGFGATAEVARERMAAYLKRPGWSNLPAVKNH
;
A
#
# COMPACT_ATOMS: atom_id res chain seq x y z
N MET A 1 3.44 -73.70 39.68
CA MET A 1 2.45 -72.63 39.57
C MET A 1 3.22 -71.34 39.30
N LYS A 2 3.33 -70.91 38.01
CA LYS A 2 4.01 -69.67 37.60
C LYS A 2 2.93 -68.58 37.43
N LYS A 3 2.99 -67.52 38.24
CA LYS A 3 2.10 -66.36 38.11
C LYS A 3 2.76 -65.36 37.16
N THR A 4 2.12 -65.16 35.98
CA THR A 4 2.54 -64.17 35.01
C THR A 4 1.81 -62.86 35.33
N CYS A 5 2.58 -61.82 35.77
CA CYS A 5 2.05 -60.48 35.93
C CYS A 5 2.05 -59.78 34.56
N LEU A 6 0.88 -59.42 34.04
CA LEU A 6 0.67 -58.63 32.85
C LEU A 6 0.68 -57.15 33.31
N ALA A 7 1.75 -56.39 32.93
CA ALA A 7 1.81 -54.97 33.17
C ALA A 7 1.09 -54.23 32.02
N LEU A 8 -0.03 -53.58 32.36
CA LEU A 8 -0.79 -52.73 31.44
C LEU A 8 -0.10 -51.32 31.38
N ALA A 9 0.63 -51.08 30.33
CA ALA A 9 1.19 -49.73 30.09
C ALA A 9 0.08 -48.83 29.49
N ALA A 10 -0.53 -47.98 30.32
CA ALA A 10 -1.46 -46.94 29.84
C ALA A 10 -0.63 -45.79 29.23
N GLY A 11 -0.59 -45.74 27.90
CA GLY A 11 -0.03 -44.63 27.16
C GLY A 11 -0.93 -43.39 27.28
N LEU A 12 -0.50 -42.39 28.05
CA LEU A 12 -1.09 -41.06 28.02
C LEU A 12 -0.83 -40.44 26.63
N MET A 13 -1.83 -40.48 25.73
CA MET A 13 -1.83 -39.64 24.53
C MET A 13 -2.08 -38.20 25.01
N LEU A 14 -1.01 -37.41 25.06
CA LEU A 14 -1.10 -35.95 25.17
C LEU A 14 -1.70 -35.43 23.87
N SER A 15 -3.01 -35.16 23.88
CA SER A 15 -3.68 -34.43 22.81
C SER A 15 -3.21 -32.99 22.89
N PHE A 16 -2.22 -32.61 22.08
CA PHE A 16 -1.94 -31.20 21.82
C PHE A 16 -3.16 -30.63 21.08
N PRO A 17 -3.70 -29.48 21.52
CA PRO A 17 -4.73 -28.81 20.71
C PRO A 17 -4.10 -28.49 19.35
N ALA A 18 -4.61 -29.13 18.29
CA ALA A 18 -4.29 -28.75 16.92
C ALA A 18 -4.92 -27.37 16.73
N PHE A 19 -4.11 -26.30 16.79
CA PHE A 19 -4.55 -25.00 16.31
C PHE A 19 -4.89 -25.17 14.83
N ALA A 20 -6.09 -24.77 14.44
CA ALA A 20 -6.49 -24.84 13.02
C ALA A 20 -5.64 -23.82 12.26
N GLU A 21 -4.88 -24.27 11.26
CA GLU A 21 -4.14 -23.42 10.36
C GLU A 21 -5.05 -22.36 9.72
N ILE A 22 -4.55 -21.14 9.59
CA ILE A 22 -5.28 -20.06 8.95
C ILE A 22 -4.78 -19.93 7.52
N THR A 23 -5.64 -20.24 6.55
CA THR A 23 -5.35 -20.14 5.13
C THR A 23 -6.17 -19.04 4.49
N VAL A 24 -5.54 -18.20 3.67
CA VAL A 24 -6.19 -17.15 2.86
C VAL A 24 -5.66 -17.19 1.42
N THR A 25 -6.44 -16.65 0.49
CA THR A 25 -5.98 -16.36 -0.87
C THR A 25 -5.56 -14.89 -0.92
N ASP A 26 -4.34 -14.61 -1.33
CA ASP A 26 -3.81 -13.25 -1.47
C ASP A 26 -4.19 -12.60 -2.83
N VAL A 27 -3.79 -11.34 -3.04
CA VAL A 27 -4.12 -10.60 -4.28
C VAL A 27 -3.38 -11.11 -5.53
N LYS A 28 -2.41 -12.00 -5.37
CA LYS A 28 -1.74 -12.72 -6.47
C LYS A 28 -2.38 -14.08 -6.76
N GLY A 29 -3.49 -14.41 -6.05
CA GLY A 29 -4.18 -15.69 -6.19
C GLY A 29 -3.47 -16.87 -5.51
N ARG A 30 -2.49 -16.61 -4.63
CA ARG A 30 -1.74 -17.64 -3.92
C ARG A 30 -2.43 -17.98 -2.60
N GLU A 31 -2.40 -19.24 -2.22
CA GLU A 31 -2.78 -19.67 -0.88
C GLU A 31 -1.63 -19.39 0.08
N VAL A 32 -1.91 -18.66 1.15
CA VAL A 32 -0.98 -18.32 2.23
C VAL A 32 -1.52 -18.92 3.52
N THR A 33 -0.74 -19.79 4.13
CA THR A 33 -1.10 -20.50 5.37
C THR A 33 -0.16 -20.10 6.50
N VAL A 34 -0.74 -19.78 7.65
CA VAL A 34 -0.02 -19.57 8.92
C VAL A 34 -0.55 -20.53 9.97
N PRO A 35 0.30 -21.08 10.87
CA PRO A 35 -0.13 -22.07 11.85
C PRO A 35 -1.01 -21.49 12.97
N ASP A 36 -0.91 -20.19 13.21
CA ASP A 36 -1.67 -19.43 14.22
C ASP A 36 -1.66 -17.95 13.84
N VAL A 37 -2.41 -17.14 14.54
CA VAL A 37 -2.37 -15.67 14.39
C VAL A 37 -0.95 -15.14 14.60
N PRO A 38 -0.34 -14.49 13.60
CA PRO A 38 1.04 -14.06 13.65
C PRO A 38 1.34 -13.15 14.84
N LYS A 39 2.49 -13.38 15.45
CA LYS A 39 3.00 -12.61 16.60
C LYS A 39 4.25 -11.79 16.25
N ARG A 40 4.88 -12.10 15.13
CA ARG A 40 6.13 -11.47 14.66
C ARG A 40 6.00 -11.11 13.18
N VAL A 41 5.55 -9.90 12.93
CA VAL A 41 5.22 -9.44 11.57
C VAL A 41 6.29 -8.50 11.04
N VAL A 42 6.69 -8.69 9.79
CA VAL A 42 7.48 -7.72 9.03
C VAL A 42 6.59 -7.08 7.96
N LEU A 43 6.64 -5.75 7.84
CA LEU A 43 5.93 -4.99 6.81
C LEU A 43 6.90 -4.43 5.79
N GLY A 44 6.79 -4.84 4.52
CA GLY A 44 7.45 -4.17 3.41
C GLY A 44 6.77 -2.86 3.01
N PHE A 45 5.49 -2.72 3.31
CA PHE A 45 4.68 -1.51 3.10
C PHE A 45 3.33 -1.60 3.86
N TYR A 46 2.40 -0.65 3.68
CA TYR A 46 1.02 -0.67 4.18
C TYR A 46 0.90 -0.60 5.72
N TYR A 47 1.70 0.27 6.35
CA TYR A 47 1.68 0.39 7.79
C TYR A 47 0.31 0.84 8.34
N GLU A 48 -0.28 1.90 7.77
CA GLU A 48 -1.59 2.40 8.20
C GLU A 48 -2.70 1.39 7.92
N ASP A 49 -2.67 0.75 6.76
CA ASP A 49 -3.64 -0.28 6.39
C ASP A 49 -3.56 -1.47 7.34
N TYR A 50 -2.33 -1.89 7.70
CA TYR A 50 -2.10 -2.94 8.68
C TYR A 50 -2.71 -2.58 10.03
N LEU A 51 -2.44 -1.38 10.57
CA LEU A 51 -3.01 -0.93 11.83
C LEU A 51 -4.54 -0.82 11.77
N ALA A 52 -5.07 -0.31 10.65
CA ALA A 52 -6.51 -0.18 10.47
C ALA A 52 -7.22 -1.53 10.51
N VAL A 53 -6.67 -2.56 9.86
CA VAL A 53 -7.29 -3.88 9.75
C VAL A 53 -6.96 -4.76 10.95
N ALA A 54 -5.69 -4.88 11.32
CA ALA A 54 -5.25 -5.74 12.42
C ALA A 54 -5.59 -5.19 13.82
N GLY A 55 -5.97 -3.91 13.91
CA GLY A 55 -6.59 -3.31 15.07
C GLY A 55 -5.63 -2.99 16.23
N PRO A 56 -6.19 -2.70 17.43
CA PRO A 56 -5.41 -2.37 18.60
C PRO A 56 -4.38 -3.46 18.96
N GLY A 57 -3.17 -3.04 19.38
CA GLY A 57 -2.08 -3.97 19.70
C GLY A 57 -1.35 -4.57 18.50
N ALA A 58 -1.79 -4.29 17.27
CA ALA A 58 -1.11 -4.81 16.07
C ALA A 58 0.34 -4.31 15.94
N ALA A 59 0.60 -3.07 16.37
CA ALA A 59 1.95 -2.49 16.36
C ALA A 59 2.94 -3.26 17.24
N ASP A 60 2.48 -3.90 18.32
CA ASP A 60 3.33 -4.67 19.23
C ASP A 60 3.81 -5.99 18.61
N ARG A 61 3.19 -6.42 17.52
CA ARG A 61 3.59 -7.61 16.76
C ARG A 61 4.66 -7.33 15.71
N LEU A 62 4.95 -6.06 15.45
CA LEU A 62 5.94 -5.69 14.44
C LEU A 62 7.36 -5.96 14.94
N VAL A 63 8.17 -6.60 14.10
CA VAL A 63 9.60 -6.86 14.34
C VAL A 63 10.49 -6.23 13.28
N GLY A 64 9.93 -5.82 12.17
CA GLY A 64 10.61 -5.11 11.10
C GLY A 64 9.63 -4.33 10.21
N LEU A 65 10.13 -3.31 9.57
CA LEU A 65 9.36 -2.40 8.73
C LEU A 65 10.28 -1.76 7.69
N SER A 66 9.76 -1.40 6.51
CA SER A 66 10.42 -0.46 5.58
C SER A 66 10.42 0.95 6.19
N LEU A 67 11.20 1.13 7.24
CA LEU A 67 11.15 2.27 8.15
C LEU A 67 11.62 3.56 7.50
N THR A 68 12.72 3.50 6.72
CA THR A 68 13.27 4.65 6.01
C THR A 68 12.25 5.22 5.04
N THR A 69 11.49 4.37 4.33
CA THR A 69 10.41 4.81 3.42
C THR A 69 9.38 5.67 4.14
N TRP A 70 8.95 5.29 5.33
CA TRP A 70 8.00 6.08 6.11
C TRP A 70 8.58 7.41 6.56
N LYS A 71 9.80 7.40 7.08
CA LYS A 71 10.50 8.60 7.57
C LYS A 71 10.77 9.60 6.45
N ASP A 72 11.17 9.13 5.28
CA ASP A 72 11.55 10.00 4.16
C ASP A 72 10.34 10.49 3.36
N TRP A 73 9.31 9.66 3.23
CA TRP A 73 8.15 9.99 2.41
C TRP A 73 7.06 10.72 3.17
N ARG A 74 6.92 10.45 4.49
CA ARG A 74 5.86 11.01 5.33
C ARG A 74 6.38 11.34 6.74
N PRO A 75 7.38 12.22 6.86
CA PRO A 75 8.11 12.46 8.12
C PRO A 75 7.20 12.92 9.26
N LYS A 76 6.29 13.87 9.01
CA LYS A 76 5.39 14.38 10.05
C LYS A 76 4.33 13.36 10.46
N GLN A 77 3.88 12.56 9.53
CA GLN A 77 3.00 11.45 9.85
C GLN A 77 3.73 10.41 10.70
N TYR A 78 4.97 10.03 10.30
CA TYR A 78 5.80 9.13 11.10
C TYR A 78 6.02 9.65 12.52
N GLU A 79 6.34 10.93 12.72
CA GLU A 79 6.49 11.56 14.03
C GLU A 79 5.23 11.38 14.91
N LEU A 80 4.03 11.51 14.32
CA LEU A 80 2.77 11.30 15.04
C LEU A 80 2.60 9.85 15.49
N TYR A 81 2.92 8.90 14.62
CA TYR A 81 2.88 7.48 14.95
C TYR A 81 3.94 7.11 16.00
N GLU A 82 5.18 7.56 15.84
CA GLU A 82 6.26 7.29 16.78
C GLU A 82 5.96 7.85 18.18
N LYS A 83 5.34 9.02 18.25
CA LYS A 83 4.88 9.59 19.54
C LYS A 83 3.82 8.74 20.20
N ALA A 84 2.89 8.19 19.43
CA ALA A 84 1.81 7.33 19.93
C ALA A 84 2.27 5.90 20.23
N LEU A 85 3.27 5.41 19.47
CA LEU A 85 3.77 4.03 19.45
C LEU A 85 5.31 4.05 19.48
N PRO A 86 5.95 4.37 20.61
CA PRO A 86 7.41 4.55 20.69
C PRO A 86 8.24 3.33 20.31
N GLN A 87 7.65 2.13 20.33
CA GLN A 87 8.30 0.88 19.89
C GLN A 87 8.69 0.90 18.41
N LEU A 88 8.07 1.74 17.58
CA LEU A 88 8.39 1.86 16.15
C LEU A 88 9.85 2.26 15.92
N ALA A 89 10.42 3.10 16.78
CA ALA A 89 11.81 3.54 16.67
C ALA A 89 12.82 2.39 16.81
N LYS A 90 12.39 1.24 17.39
CA LYS A 90 13.24 0.08 17.67
C LYS A 90 13.11 -1.04 16.63
N LEU A 91 12.22 -0.87 15.66
CA LEU A 91 12.01 -1.87 14.61
C LEU A 91 13.24 -1.97 13.70
N THR A 92 13.51 -3.18 13.24
CA THR A 92 14.52 -3.39 12.20
C THR A 92 14.06 -2.75 10.90
N ASP A 93 14.88 -1.85 10.34
CA ASP A 93 14.64 -1.32 9.00
C ASP A 93 15.07 -2.35 7.97
N VAL A 94 14.09 -2.91 7.27
CA VAL A 94 14.32 -3.92 6.23
C VAL A 94 14.61 -3.30 4.84
N GLY A 95 14.60 -1.97 4.74
CA GLY A 95 14.76 -1.26 3.47
C GLY A 95 13.51 -1.32 2.58
N THR A 96 13.63 -0.90 1.34
CA THR A 96 12.54 -0.84 0.37
C THR A 96 12.96 -1.34 -1.01
N THR A 97 12.03 -1.91 -1.76
CA THR A 97 12.23 -2.31 -3.16
C THR A 97 12.35 -1.11 -4.09
N ASP A 98 11.75 0.03 -3.73
CA ASP A 98 11.73 1.24 -4.57
C ASP A 98 13.12 1.86 -4.73
N ASP A 99 13.98 1.73 -3.71
CA ASP A 99 15.36 2.20 -3.72
C ASP A 99 16.39 1.06 -3.80
N ASN A 100 15.94 -0.16 -4.07
CA ASN A 100 16.78 -1.38 -4.10
C ASN A 100 17.57 -1.63 -2.80
N THR A 101 17.02 -1.22 -1.66
CA THR A 101 17.64 -1.38 -0.33
C THR A 101 17.02 -2.50 0.48
N PHE A 102 15.97 -3.17 -0.01
CA PHE A 102 15.29 -4.25 0.70
C PHE A 102 16.25 -5.42 0.97
N SER A 103 16.35 -5.83 2.23
CA SER A 103 17.28 -6.88 2.67
C SER A 103 16.55 -8.13 3.14
N VAL A 104 16.64 -9.19 2.35
CA VAL A 104 16.17 -10.54 2.69
C VAL A 104 16.82 -11.04 3.98
N GLU A 105 18.12 -10.79 4.17
CA GLU A 105 18.85 -11.21 5.36
C GLU A 105 18.31 -10.54 6.63
N LYS A 106 18.03 -9.24 6.56
CA LYS A 106 17.42 -8.53 7.69
C LYS A 106 16.03 -9.10 8.01
N VAL A 107 15.20 -9.37 7.00
CA VAL A 107 13.89 -10.02 7.21
C VAL A 107 14.07 -11.33 7.95
N ILE A 108 14.89 -12.25 7.45
CA ILE A 108 15.12 -13.57 8.04
C ILE A 108 15.70 -13.45 9.46
N SER A 109 16.61 -12.50 9.70
CA SER A 109 17.24 -12.30 11.01
C SER A 109 16.26 -11.90 12.11
N THR A 110 15.16 -11.22 11.74
CA THR A 110 14.09 -10.88 12.71
C THR A 110 13.23 -12.07 13.09
N LYS A 111 13.38 -13.22 12.41
CA LYS A 111 12.58 -14.45 12.63
C LYS A 111 11.10 -14.16 12.68
N PRO A 112 10.51 -13.60 11.63
CA PRO A 112 9.09 -13.32 11.58
C PRO A 112 8.29 -14.59 11.32
N ASP A 113 7.04 -14.60 11.73
CA ASP A 113 6.05 -15.62 11.39
C ASP A 113 5.11 -15.19 10.27
N LEU A 114 5.26 -13.93 9.80
CA LEU A 114 4.61 -13.40 8.59
C LEU A 114 5.39 -12.23 8.02
N LEU A 115 5.61 -12.23 6.71
CA LEU A 115 6.02 -11.05 5.93
C LEU A 115 4.82 -10.56 5.10
N ILE A 116 4.53 -9.26 5.16
CA ILE A 116 3.50 -8.61 4.36
C ILE A 116 4.17 -7.70 3.33
N LEU A 117 3.84 -7.91 2.05
CA LEU A 117 4.35 -7.13 0.91
C LEU A 117 3.21 -6.45 0.14
N GLY A 118 3.50 -5.32 -0.46
CA GLY A 118 2.68 -4.80 -1.56
C GLY A 118 2.88 -5.62 -2.84
N ALA A 119 1.89 -5.66 -3.72
CA ALA A 119 1.97 -6.43 -4.96
C ALA A 119 3.20 -6.06 -5.81
N TRP A 120 3.54 -4.77 -5.89
CA TRP A 120 4.74 -4.32 -6.61
C TRP A 120 6.05 -4.72 -5.90
N ASN A 121 6.08 -4.75 -4.56
CA ASN A 121 7.25 -5.23 -3.81
C ASN A 121 7.48 -6.71 -4.10
N TYR A 122 6.40 -7.50 -4.11
CA TYR A 122 6.45 -8.92 -4.46
C TYR A 122 7.03 -9.13 -5.86
N ASP A 123 6.54 -8.38 -6.85
CA ASP A 123 7.01 -8.47 -8.23
C ASP A 123 8.47 -8.02 -8.36
N ALA A 124 8.87 -6.96 -7.68
CA ALA A 124 10.25 -6.46 -7.70
C ALA A 124 11.25 -7.43 -7.02
N LEU A 125 10.83 -8.13 -5.98
CA LEU A 125 11.67 -9.10 -5.28
C LEU A 125 11.86 -10.40 -6.08
N GLY A 126 10.90 -10.80 -6.90
CA GLY A 126 11.02 -11.97 -7.76
C GLY A 126 11.48 -13.24 -7.01
N GLU A 127 12.59 -13.83 -7.43
CA GLU A 127 13.12 -15.04 -6.81
C GLU A 127 13.53 -14.89 -5.33
N SER A 128 13.77 -13.67 -4.86
CA SER A 128 14.08 -13.43 -3.45
C SER A 128 12.91 -13.78 -2.51
N VAL A 129 11.67 -13.74 -3.02
CA VAL A 129 10.50 -14.21 -2.25
C VAL A 129 10.63 -15.69 -1.92
N LYS A 130 11.08 -16.51 -2.88
CA LYS A 130 11.28 -17.96 -2.65
C LYS A 130 12.34 -18.24 -1.59
N GLN A 131 13.37 -17.40 -1.48
CA GLN A 131 14.38 -17.52 -0.42
C GLN A 131 13.77 -17.28 0.96
N ILE A 132 12.87 -16.29 1.07
CA ILE A 132 12.15 -15.98 2.30
C ILE A 132 11.20 -17.14 2.68
N GLU A 133 10.45 -17.63 1.71
CA GLU A 133 9.53 -18.76 1.91
C GLU A 133 10.28 -20.06 2.26
N ALA A 134 11.45 -20.32 1.63
CA ALA A 134 12.32 -21.45 1.97
C ALA A 134 12.90 -21.37 3.40
N ALA A 135 13.00 -20.17 3.97
CA ALA A 135 13.34 -19.97 5.38
C ALA A 135 12.15 -20.22 6.33
N GLY A 136 11.00 -20.68 5.80
CA GLY A 136 9.79 -20.98 6.59
C GLY A 136 8.96 -19.76 6.94
N ILE A 137 9.13 -18.62 6.24
CA ILE A 137 8.40 -17.39 6.48
C ILE A 137 7.28 -17.25 5.45
N PRO A 138 6.00 -17.36 5.84
CA PRO A 138 4.87 -17.10 4.95
C PRO A 138 4.88 -15.65 4.43
N VAL A 139 4.55 -15.47 3.15
CA VAL A 139 4.51 -14.15 2.50
C VAL A 139 3.09 -13.85 2.05
N LEU A 140 2.46 -12.85 2.67
CA LEU A 140 1.14 -12.33 2.29
C LEU A 140 1.31 -11.12 1.39
N THR A 141 0.70 -11.16 0.21
CA THR A 141 0.73 -10.04 -0.73
C THR A 141 -0.61 -9.30 -0.73
N LEU A 142 -0.57 -7.98 -0.52
CA LEU A 142 -1.72 -7.08 -0.49
C LEU A 142 -1.61 -6.04 -1.61
N ASP A 143 -2.75 -5.47 -2.04
CA ASP A 143 -2.75 -4.41 -3.05
C ASP A 143 -3.84 -3.36 -2.77
N PHE A 144 -3.55 -2.45 -1.87
CA PHE A 144 -4.38 -1.27 -1.64
C PHE A 144 -4.10 -0.16 -2.67
N ASN A 145 -2.95 -0.21 -3.36
CA ASN A 145 -2.56 0.79 -4.36
C ASN A 145 -3.26 0.62 -5.71
N ALA A 146 -3.80 -0.55 -6.02
CA ALA A 146 -4.56 -0.74 -7.25
C ALA A 146 -5.82 0.14 -7.33
N GLN A 147 -6.33 0.59 -6.18
CA GLN A 147 -7.54 1.42 -6.06
C GLN A 147 -8.79 0.79 -6.72
N THR A 148 -8.85 -0.53 -6.75
CA THR A 148 -10.04 -1.27 -7.19
C THR A 148 -10.75 -1.86 -5.99
N VAL A 149 -12.09 -1.88 -6.02
CA VAL A 149 -12.90 -2.45 -4.92
C VAL A 149 -12.52 -3.90 -4.64
N GLU A 150 -12.29 -4.68 -5.70
CA GLU A 150 -11.93 -6.09 -5.58
C GLU A 150 -10.63 -6.28 -4.79
N LYS A 151 -9.55 -5.60 -5.19
CA LYS A 151 -8.24 -5.77 -4.56
C LYS A 151 -8.19 -5.20 -3.15
N HIS A 152 -8.85 -4.07 -2.90
CA HIS A 152 -9.01 -3.53 -1.55
C HIS A 152 -9.73 -4.51 -0.63
N VAL A 153 -10.87 -5.05 -1.07
CA VAL A 153 -11.66 -6.01 -0.30
C VAL A 153 -10.89 -7.29 -0.05
N THR A 154 -10.25 -7.86 -1.09
CA THR A 154 -9.41 -9.05 -0.96
C THR A 154 -8.28 -8.83 0.05
N SER A 155 -7.55 -7.72 -0.07
CA SER A 155 -6.47 -7.35 0.85
C SER A 155 -6.97 -7.21 2.29
N THR A 156 -8.07 -6.49 2.48
CA THR A 156 -8.65 -6.25 3.80
C THR A 156 -9.11 -7.55 4.46
N LEU A 157 -9.83 -8.41 3.73
CA LEU A 157 -10.36 -9.66 4.27
C LEU A 157 -9.25 -10.69 4.53
N ALA A 158 -8.27 -10.81 3.63
CA ALA A 158 -7.13 -11.71 3.81
C ALA A 158 -6.30 -11.30 5.04
N LEU A 159 -5.96 -10.01 5.16
CA LEU A 159 -5.24 -9.48 6.32
C LEU A 159 -6.04 -9.69 7.62
N GLY A 160 -7.33 -9.36 7.60
CA GLY A 160 -8.19 -9.52 8.78
C GLY A 160 -8.30 -10.97 9.25
N LYS A 161 -8.42 -11.93 8.32
CA LYS A 161 -8.50 -13.35 8.65
C LYS A 161 -7.18 -13.85 9.26
N ILE A 162 -6.04 -13.54 8.64
CA ILE A 162 -4.72 -13.93 9.17
C ILE A 162 -4.48 -13.31 10.55
N MET A 163 -4.88 -12.06 10.76
CA MET A 163 -4.66 -11.36 12.03
C MET A 163 -5.74 -11.63 13.09
N GLY A 164 -6.71 -12.51 12.83
CA GLY A 164 -7.80 -12.84 13.76
C GLY A 164 -8.78 -11.67 13.97
N GLN A 165 -8.99 -10.84 12.94
CA GLN A 165 -9.81 -9.64 12.97
C GLN A 165 -10.91 -9.65 11.89
N GLU A 166 -11.52 -10.81 11.63
CA GLU A 166 -12.46 -11.00 10.51
C GLU A 166 -13.69 -10.08 10.61
N LYS A 167 -14.18 -9.84 11.82
CA LYS A 167 -15.33 -8.94 12.02
C LYS A 167 -14.97 -7.53 11.58
N ARG A 168 -13.85 -7.00 12.09
CA ARG A 168 -13.35 -5.66 11.75
C ARG A 168 -13.06 -5.54 10.27
N ALA A 169 -12.41 -6.53 9.68
CA ALA A 169 -12.10 -6.54 8.26
C ALA A 169 -13.37 -6.51 7.40
N ARG A 170 -14.41 -7.27 7.77
CA ARG A 170 -15.71 -7.20 7.08
C ARG A 170 -16.34 -5.83 7.17
N GLU A 171 -16.39 -5.22 8.34
CA GLU A 171 -16.93 -3.87 8.55
C GLU A 171 -16.22 -2.82 7.67
N LEU A 172 -14.87 -2.87 7.61
CA LEU A 172 -14.07 -1.99 6.76
C LEU A 172 -14.32 -2.24 5.27
N ALA A 173 -14.31 -3.51 4.85
CA ALA A 173 -14.56 -3.90 3.46
C ALA A 173 -15.97 -3.50 3.00
N ASP A 174 -16.98 -3.68 3.84
CA ASP A 174 -18.37 -3.31 3.51
C ASP A 174 -18.54 -1.80 3.46
N THR A 175 -17.90 -1.05 4.36
CA THR A 175 -17.87 0.43 4.31
C THR A 175 -17.24 0.91 3.01
N TYR A 176 -16.11 0.33 2.59
CA TYR A 176 -15.44 0.68 1.35
C TYR A 176 -16.31 0.38 0.12
N LYS A 177 -16.91 -0.82 0.06
CA LYS A 177 -17.84 -1.20 -1.03
C LYS A 177 -19.04 -0.26 -1.11
N ALA A 178 -19.64 0.09 0.03
CA ALA A 178 -20.81 0.98 0.07
C ALA A 178 -20.46 2.38 -0.43
N ALA A 179 -19.29 2.92 -0.04
CA ALA A 179 -18.82 4.22 -0.52
C ALA A 179 -18.64 4.25 -2.04
N PHE A 180 -18.00 3.21 -2.61
CA PHE A 180 -17.87 3.11 -4.07
C PHE A 180 -19.22 2.93 -4.78
N ALA A 181 -20.12 2.13 -4.24
CA ALA A 181 -21.45 1.94 -4.82
C ALA A 181 -22.26 3.26 -4.85
N ASP A 182 -22.14 4.10 -3.81
CA ASP A 182 -22.76 5.44 -3.80
C ASP A 182 -22.16 6.35 -4.87
N ILE A 183 -20.83 6.36 -4.99
CA ILE A 183 -20.12 7.13 -6.03
C ILE A 183 -20.56 6.67 -7.42
N ASP A 184 -20.57 5.36 -7.69
CA ASP A 184 -21.01 4.79 -8.96
C ASP A 184 -22.47 5.16 -9.30
N ALA A 185 -23.36 5.14 -8.31
CA ALA A 185 -24.74 5.55 -8.50
C ALA A 185 -24.86 7.04 -8.88
N ARG A 186 -24.06 7.90 -8.26
CA ARG A 186 -23.99 9.34 -8.58
C ARG A 186 -23.46 9.58 -10.00
N ILE A 187 -22.40 8.87 -10.39
CA ILE A 187 -21.81 8.96 -11.74
C ILE A 187 -22.84 8.52 -12.79
N LYS A 188 -23.51 7.38 -12.57
CA LYS A 188 -24.56 6.89 -13.47
C LYS A 188 -25.70 7.89 -13.63
N LYS A 189 -26.09 8.56 -12.55
CA LYS A 189 -27.14 9.61 -12.56
C LYS A 189 -26.68 10.88 -13.29
N ALA A 190 -25.40 11.27 -13.12
CA ALA A 190 -24.84 12.46 -13.77
C ALA A 190 -24.53 12.25 -15.25
N GLY A 191 -24.36 11.01 -15.66
CA GLY A 191 -23.86 10.64 -16.99
C GLY A 191 -22.33 10.68 -17.08
N PRO A 192 -21.74 10.08 -18.15
CA PRO A 192 -20.30 10.03 -18.30
C PRO A 192 -19.72 11.43 -18.52
N THR A 193 -18.60 11.72 -17.86
CA THR A 193 -17.83 12.92 -18.15
C THR A 193 -16.85 12.64 -19.30
N GLN A 194 -16.64 13.63 -20.16
CA GLN A 194 -15.62 13.59 -21.21
C GLN A 194 -14.34 14.35 -20.80
N LYS A 195 -14.24 14.69 -19.51
CA LYS A 195 -13.11 15.46 -18.99
C LYS A 195 -11.81 14.69 -19.14
N LYS A 196 -10.84 15.29 -19.82
CA LYS A 196 -9.47 14.80 -19.90
C LYS A 196 -8.72 15.20 -18.64
N VAL A 197 -8.12 14.23 -17.98
CA VAL A 197 -7.47 14.42 -16.68
C VAL A 197 -5.99 14.03 -16.78
N TYR A 198 -5.14 14.91 -16.32
CA TYR A 198 -3.72 14.66 -16.11
C TYR A 198 -3.40 14.63 -14.62
N VAL A 199 -2.73 13.59 -14.17
CA VAL A 199 -2.17 13.55 -12.80
C VAL A 199 -0.65 13.54 -12.91
N GLU A 200 0.00 14.36 -12.13
CA GLU A 200 1.46 14.37 -12.01
C GLU A 200 1.89 14.19 -10.57
N LEU A 201 2.77 13.21 -10.32
CA LEU A 201 3.46 13.07 -9.05
C LEU A 201 4.52 14.18 -8.95
N ALA A 202 4.18 15.24 -8.22
CA ALA A 202 4.90 16.50 -8.20
C ALA A 202 6.14 16.48 -7.29
N GLN A 203 7.00 15.45 -7.45
CA GLN A 203 8.21 15.24 -6.64
C GLN A 203 9.39 16.08 -7.08
N LYS A 204 9.47 16.41 -8.38
CA LYS A 204 10.66 17.01 -8.99
C LYS A 204 10.59 18.51 -9.09
N GLY A 205 9.49 19.11 -8.66
CA GLY A 205 9.21 20.54 -8.86
C GLY A 205 8.74 20.86 -10.28
N ALA A 206 8.50 22.15 -10.53
CA ALA A 206 7.89 22.60 -11.77
C ALA A 206 8.83 22.54 -13.00
N SER A 207 10.14 22.47 -12.80
CA SER A 207 11.14 22.44 -13.88
C SER A 207 11.23 21.09 -14.59
N GLU A 208 10.82 20.01 -13.94
CA GLU A 208 10.85 18.67 -14.49
C GLU A 208 9.45 18.05 -14.50
N VAL A 209 9.21 17.15 -15.47
CA VAL A 209 7.96 16.40 -15.51
C VAL A 209 8.06 15.20 -14.56
N GLY A 210 7.10 15.11 -13.65
CA GLY A 210 6.96 13.97 -12.75
C GLY A 210 6.28 12.78 -13.43
N ASN A 211 6.22 11.67 -12.71
CA ASN A 211 5.50 10.49 -13.19
C ASN A 211 3.99 10.73 -13.15
N SER A 212 3.29 10.18 -14.13
CA SER A 212 1.84 10.03 -14.14
C SER A 212 1.46 8.57 -13.88
N TYR A 213 0.18 8.28 -13.78
CA TYR A 213 -0.32 6.96 -13.44
C TYR A 213 -1.17 6.41 -14.58
N GLY A 214 -0.85 5.20 -15.05
CA GLY A 214 -1.64 4.45 -16.02
C GLY A 214 -2.85 3.81 -15.37
N ASN A 215 -2.80 2.48 -15.17
CA ASN A 215 -3.92 1.70 -14.67
C ASN A 215 -3.88 1.46 -13.15
N SER A 216 -3.16 2.27 -12.40
CA SER A 216 -3.02 2.14 -10.94
C SER A 216 -3.24 3.46 -10.23
N MET A 217 -3.50 3.41 -8.91
CA MET A 217 -3.66 4.59 -8.05
C MET A 217 -4.60 5.65 -8.66
N TRP A 218 -4.11 6.87 -8.82
CA TRP A 218 -4.89 8.00 -9.36
C TRP A 218 -5.42 7.75 -10.77
N GLY A 219 -4.66 7.03 -11.62
CA GLY A 219 -5.10 6.68 -12.97
C GLY A 219 -6.32 5.76 -12.95
N ALA A 220 -6.29 4.72 -12.12
CA ALA A 220 -7.42 3.82 -11.94
C ALA A 220 -8.67 4.55 -11.42
N LEU A 221 -8.50 5.46 -10.45
CA LEU A 221 -9.59 6.27 -9.91
C LEU A 221 -10.23 7.18 -10.98
N ILE A 222 -9.41 7.84 -11.81
CA ILE A 222 -9.94 8.71 -12.88
C ILE A 222 -10.83 7.90 -13.82
N THR A 223 -10.36 6.75 -14.29
CA THR A 223 -11.13 5.89 -15.20
C THR A 223 -12.40 5.38 -14.53
N GLN A 224 -12.33 4.94 -13.28
CA GLN A 224 -13.49 4.49 -12.51
C GLN A 224 -14.53 5.61 -12.30
N LEU A 225 -14.09 6.86 -12.14
CA LEU A 225 -14.95 8.02 -12.03
C LEU A 225 -15.51 8.52 -13.38
N GLY A 226 -15.25 7.79 -14.47
CA GLY A 226 -15.73 8.12 -15.81
C GLY A 226 -14.97 9.25 -16.49
N GLY A 227 -13.81 9.66 -15.96
CA GLY A 227 -12.89 10.58 -16.60
C GLY A 227 -11.99 9.89 -17.63
N HIS A 228 -11.40 10.69 -18.52
CA HIS A 228 -10.40 10.20 -19.47
C HIS A 228 -8.99 10.48 -18.92
N ASN A 229 -8.32 9.45 -18.45
CA ASN A 229 -6.93 9.54 -18.00
C ASN A 229 -6.00 9.63 -19.21
N ILE A 230 -5.31 10.77 -19.41
CA ILE A 230 -4.42 10.95 -20.57
C ILE A 230 -3.17 10.04 -20.51
N ALA A 231 -2.84 9.49 -19.36
CA ALA A 231 -1.72 8.57 -19.20
C ALA A 231 -2.07 7.10 -19.48
N GLU A 232 -3.37 6.79 -19.67
CA GLU A 232 -3.82 5.43 -19.96
C GLU A 232 -3.26 4.95 -21.30
N GLY A 233 -2.64 3.78 -21.30
CA GLY A 233 -1.98 3.22 -22.48
C GLY A 233 -0.65 3.89 -22.88
N GLN A 234 -0.26 5.00 -22.24
CA GLN A 234 1.01 5.68 -22.50
C GLN A 234 2.11 5.22 -21.53
N VAL A 235 1.73 4.88 -20.31
CA VAL A 235 2.61 4.29 -19.31
C VAL A 235 1.93 3.04 -18.76
N GLY A 236 2.70 2.11 -18.22
CA GLY A 236 2.16 0.93 -17.56
C GLY A 236 1.48 1.30 -16.24
N ASN A 237 2.07 0.94 -15.10
CA ASN A 237 1.54 1.36 -13.81
C ASN A 237 1.76 2.86 -13.58
N TRP A 238 2.98 3.34 -13.83
CA TRP A 238 3.38 4.73 -13.68
C TRP A 238 4.62 5.05 -14.53
N GLY A 239 4.80 6.32 -14.87
CA GLY A 239 5.91 6.81 -15.67
C GLY A 239 5.71 8.26 -16.10
N PRO A 240 6.74 8.95 -16.59
CA PRO A 240 6.61 10.31 -17.11
C PRO A 240 5.93 10.30 -18.48
N LEU A 241 5.13 11.34 -18.73
CA LEU A 241 4.66 11.69 -20.06
C LEU A 241 5.57 12.78 -20.66
N SER A 242 5.71 12.84 -21.99
CA SER A 242 6.41 13.98 -22.57
C SER A 242 5.61 15.28 -22.40
N PRO A 243 6.27 16.43 -22.18
CA PRO A 243 5.60 17.74 -22.12
C PRO A 243 4.73 18.02 -23.33
N GLU A 244 5.21 17.69 -24.53
CA GLU A 244 4.51 17.89 -25.80
C GLU A 244 3.24 17.05 -25.86
N TYR A 245 3.29 15.81 -25.37
CA TYR A 245 2.12 14.95 -25.30
C TYR A 245 1.06 15.55 -24.38
N VAL A 246 1.43 15.96 -23.16
CA VAL A 246 0.50 16.60 -22.22
C VAL A 246 -0.16 17.83 -22.83
N LEU A 247 0.62 18.70 -23.50
CA LEU A 247 0.10 19.89 -24.19
C LEU A 247 -0.84 19.52 -25.34
N SER A 248 -0.53 18.49 -26.13
CA SER A 248 -1.36 18.03 -27.25
C SER A 248 -2.71 17.48 -26.80
N GLN A 249 -2.75 16.83 -25.61
CA GLN A 249 -3.97 16.29 -25.03
C GLN A 249 -4.92 17.35 -24.50
N LYS A 250 -4.42 18.55 -24.18
CA LYS A 250 -5.21 19.69 -23.65
C LYS A 250 -6.10 19.28 -22.47
N PRO A 251 -5.53 18.79 -21.35
CA PRO A 251 -6.32 18.32 -20.21
C PRO A 251 -7.25 19.42 -19.68
N ASP A 252 -8.45 19.00 -19.30
CA ASP A 252 -9.46 19.86 -18.65
C ASP A 252 -9.19 20.03 -17.16
N LEU A 253 -8.54 19.02 -16.56
CA LEU A 253 -8.16 18.99 -15.15
C LEU A 253 -6.72 18.51 -15.01
N ILE A 254 -5.98 19.12 -14.08
CA ILE A 254 -4.63 18.71 -13.70
C ILE A 254 -4.58 18.54 -12.20
N PHE A 255 -4.20 17.36 -11.75
CA PHE A 255 -3.94 17.08 -10.33
C PHE A 255 -2.43 16.97 -10.10
N LEU A 256 -1.92 17.75 -9.17
CA LEU A 256 -0.54 17.67 -8.70
C LEU A 256 -0.53 16.89 -7.37
N ALA A 257 -0.11 15.63 -7.42
CA ALA A 257 0.01 14.80 -6.24
C ALA A 257 1.29 15.16 -5.48
N GLY A 258 1.15 15.59 -4.24
CA GLY A 258 2.23 16.05 -3.37
C GLY A 258 2.36 15.23 -2.09
N SER A 259 3.48 15.36 -1.41
CA SER A 259 3.74 14.85 -0.06
C SER A 259 4.88 15.64 0.60
N GLU A 260 5.23 15.28 1.82
CA GLU A 260 6.30 15.93 2.61
C GLU A 260 7.67 15.25 2.43
N TRP A 261 8.03 14.81 1.22
CA TRP A 261 9.30 14.11 0.98
C TRP A 261 10.50 14.92 1.46
N LEU A 262 11.27 14.39 2.41
CA LEU A 262 12.44 15.05 2.99
C LEU A 262 13.50 15.40 1.95
N ASN A 263 13.75 14.49 1.01
CA ASN A 263 14.81 14.62 0.01
C ASN A 263 14.37 15.32 -1.28
N LYS A 264 13.19 15.96 -1.28
CA LYS A 264 12.61 16.59 -2.47
C LYS A 264 12.09 18.00 -2.17
N PRO A 265 12.99 18.94 -1.87
CA PRO A 265 12.60 20.29 -1.39
C PRO A 265 11.82 21.10 -2.44
N GLN A 266 11.91 20.74 -3.72
CA GLN A 266 11.18 21.42 -4.81
C GLN A 266 9.80 20.81 -5.08
N SER A 267 9.43 19.70 -4.41
CA SER A 267 8.15 19.04 -4.59
C SER A 267 6.98 19.92 -4.13
N VAL A 268 5.78 19.59 -4.60
CA VAL A 268 4.55 20.12 -4.00
C VAL A 268 4.39 19.51 -2.62
N GLN A 269 4.50 20.34 -1.60
CA GLN A 269 4.44 19.94 -0.20
C GLN A 269 2.97 19.87 0.25
N LEU A 270 2.52 18.67 0.58
CA LEU A 270 1.18 18.39 1.12
C LEU A 270 1.32 17.37 2.26
N GLY A 271 0.58 17.56 3.35
CA GLY A 271 0.60 16.65 4.49
C GLY A 271 0.50 17.37 5.82
N PHE A 272 0.81 16.69 6.91
CA PHE A 272 0.63 17.18 8.28
C PHE A 272 1.54 18.35 8.67
N GLY A 273 2.69 18.49 8.03
CA GLY A 273 3.65 19.59 8.28
C GLY A 273 3.63 20.68 7.21
N ALA A 274 2.89 20.48 6.12
CA ALA A 274 2.81 21.46 5.05
C ALA A 274 1.78 22.57 5.38
N THR A 275 2.14 23.82 5.08
CA THR A 275 1.19 24.92 5.16
C THR A 275 0.50 25.14 3.81
N ALA A 276 -0.73 25.65 3.84
CA ALA A 276 -1.44 26.02 2.62
C ALA A 276 -0.68 27.08 1.79
N GLU A 277 0.12 27.91 2.44
CA GLU A 277 0.93 28.92 1.78
C GLU A 277 2.05 28.27 0.94
N VAL A 278 2.85 27.37 1.53
CA VAL A 278 3.89 26.62 0.83
C VAL A 278 3.29 25.78 -0.32
N ALA A 279 2.17 25.12 -0.07
CA ALA A 279 1.50 24.36 -1.12
C ALA A 279 1.10 25.23 -2.31
N ARG A 280 0.49 26.40 -2.08
CA ARG A 280 0.11 27.36 -3.13
C ARG A 280 1.34 27.91 -3.88
N GLU A 281 2.39 28.27 -3.16
CA GLU A 281 3.64 28.74 -3.78
C GLU A 281 4.21 27.70 -4.75
N ARG A 282 4.30 26.44 -4.31
CA ARG A 282 4.80 25.35 -5.13
C ARG A 282 3.90 25.09 -6.35
N MET A 283 2.59 25.07 -6.15
CA MET A 283 1.63 24.92 -7.26
C MET A 283 1.70 26.08 -8.26
N ALA A 284 1.88 27.33 -7.79
CA ALA A 284 1.99 28.49 -8.67
C ALA A 284 3.16 28.41 -9.65
N ALA A 285 4.25 27.70 -9.28
CA ALA A 285 5.36 27.46 -10.17
C ALA A 285 4.99 26.58 -11.38
N TYR A 286 4.10 25.62 -11.20
CA TYR A 286 3.61 24.75 -12.28
C TYR A 286 2.80 25.52 -13.31
N LEU A 287 2.03 26.53 -12.91
CA LEU A 287 1.27 27.38 -13.83
C LEU A 287 2.17 28.15 -14.82
N LYS A 288 3.45 28.34 -14.46
CA LYS A 288 4.46 29.02 -15.29
C LYS A 288 5.18 28.09 -16.27
N ARG A 289 4.88 26.80 -16.28
CA ARG A 289 5.47 25.87 -17.24
C ARG A 289 5.18 26.30 -18.68
N PRO A 290 6.15 26.14 -19.61
CA PRO A 290 5.95 26.48 -21.03
C PRO A 290 4.68 25.81 -21.60
N GLY A 291 3.80 26.60 -22.18
CA GLY A 291 2.56 26.14 -22.83
C GLY A 291 1.39 25.90 -21.88
N TRP A 292 1.58 25.80 -20.57
CA TRP A 292 0.50 25.49 -19.62
C TRP A 292 -0.56 26.58 -19.54
N SER A 293 -0.19 27.85 -19.72
CA SER A 293 -1.14 28.94 -19.79
C SER A 293 -2.21 28.81 -20.87
N ASN A 294 -1.97 27.93 -21.86
CA ASN A 294 -2.93 27.64 -22.94
C ASN A 294 -3.82 26.43 -22.67
N LEU A 295 -3.57 25.66 -21.62
CA LEU A 295 -4.36 24.48 -21.27
C LEU A 295 -5.74 24.86 -20.72
N PRO A 296 -6.82 24.13 -21.08
CA PRO A 296 -8.15 24.32 -20.50
C PRO A 296 -8.12 24.29 -18.97
N ALA A 297 -7.38 23.36 -18.39
CA ALA A 297 -7.21 23.23 -16.94
C ALA A 297 -6.65 24.48 -16.24
N VAL A 298 -5.92 25.33 -16.96
CA VAL A 298 -5.30 26.57 -16.40
C VAL A 298 -6.15 27.79 -16.75
N LYS A 299 -6.80 27.81 -17.92
CA LYS A 299 -7.61 28.97 -18.37
C LYS A 299 -8.95 29.11 -17.65
N ASN A 300 -9.48 28.01 -17.15
CA ASN A 300 -10.82 27.96 -16.57
C ASN A 300 -10.83 28.16 -15.05
N HIS A 301 -9.75 28.70 -14.49
CA HIS A 301 -9.63 29.04 -13.05
C HIS A 301 -9.49 30.54 -12.82
#